data_36e1ba8e5071d62edb4212c1701dbe9e
#
_entry.id   36e1ba8e5071d62edb4212c1701dbe9e
#
_cell.length_a   1.000
_cell.length_b   1.000
_cell.length_c   1.000
_cell.angle_alpha   90.00
_cell.angle_beta   90.00
_cell.angle_gamma   90.00
#
_symmetry.space_group_name_H-M   'P 1'
#
loop_
_entity.id
_entity.type
_entity.pdbx_description
1 polymer ?
#
loop_
_entity_poly.entity_id
_entity_poly.type
_entity_poly.pdbx_seq_one_letter_code
_entity_poly.pdbx_strand_id
1 'polypeptide(L)'
;MRDLIIFDCDGVLIDSEPLASRTLAEALQAAGIAITPEESHRVFTGKSEPDIRRLCAEHYGLENVDAVFAGWHDVLYAAFERELQPMPGMFEIVSQLQTAKCVASNSRLVRLRASLGRTPLWDLFASHIYSAEMVARPKPAPDLLLHCASSLGISPHDCAMIDDSPHGIASAQAAGMLAIGFVDPNDPRPNRSECLKEAGASLVATGSAELAAILKVD
;
A
#
# COMPACT_ATOMS: atom_id res chain seq x y z
N MET A 1 -9.90 14.69 16.63
CA MET A 1 -9.00 13.59 16.15
C MET A 1 -9.91 12.40 15.92
N ARG A 2 -9.63 11.52 14.96
CA ARG A 2 -10.42 10.28 14.78
C ARG A 2 -10.02 9.26 15.85
N ASP A 3 -10.90 8.33 16.18
CA ASP A 3 -10.65 7.32 17.23
C ASP A 3 -9.84 6.14 16.70
N LEU A 4 -9.84 5.91 15.36
CA LEU A 4 -9.03 4.91 14.67
C LEU A 4 -8.35 5.51 13.44
N ILE A 5 -7.05 5.30 13.33
CA ILE A 5 -6.28 5.57 12.11
C ILE A 5 -5.94 4.23 11.45
N ILE A 6 -6.42 4.06 10.22
CA ILE A 6 -6.16 2.89 9.38
C ILE A 6 -5.10 3.27 8.35
N PHE A 7 -4.04 2.50 8.26
CA PHE A 7 -2.95 2.73 7.30
C PHE A 7 -2.98 1.67 6.20
N ASP A 8 -2.80 2.08 4.95
CA ASP A 8 -2.30 1.14 3.96
C ASP A 8 -0.84 0.75 4.28
N CYS A 9 -0.36 -0.30 3.63
CA CYS A 9 0.99 -0.82 3.87
C CYS A 9 1.97 -0.32 2.82
N ASP A 10 1.82 -0.80 1.58
CA ASP A 10 2.74 -0.53 0.47
C ASP A 10 2.61 0.94 0.03
N GLY A 11 3.69 1.69 -0.05
CA GLY A 11 3.67 3.11 -0.44
C GLY A 11 3.22 4.10 0.66
N VAL A 12 2.77 3.59 1.83
CA VAL A 12 2.40 4.42 2.99
C VAL A 12 3.30 4.12 4.19
N LEU A 13 3.31 2.88 4.67
CA LEU A 13 4.13 2.48 5.83
C LEU A 13 5.53 2.07 5.42
N ILE A 14 5.67 1.43 4.26
CA ILE A 14 6.92 0.86 3.75
C ILE A 14 7.20 1.32 2.32
N ASP A 15 8.48 1.55 2.01
CA ASP A 15 8.97 1.94 0.69
C ASP A 15 9.22 0.69 -0.18
N SER A 16 8.15 -0.04 -0.48
CA SER A 16 8.21 -1.31 -1.20
C SER A 16 8.17 -1.17 -2.73
N GLU A 17 7.66 -0.06 -3.24
CA GLU A 17 7.38 0.14 -4.67
C GLU A 17 8.65 0.16 -5.55
N PRO A 18 9.76 0.82 -5.17
CA PRO A 18 10.99 0.77 -5.95
C PRO A 18 11.56 -0.65 -6.04
N LEU A 19 11.50 -1.42 -4.94
CA LEU A 19 11.99 -2.82 -4.91
C LEU A 19 11.12 -3.72 -5.77
N ALA A 20 9.78 -3.59 -5.68
CA ALA A 20 8.85 -4.35 -6.50
C ALA A 20 9.03 -4.04 -7.99
N SER A 21 9.18 -2.78 -8.34
CA SER A 21 9.35 -2.34 -9.73
C SER A 21 10.67 -2.83 -10.34
N ARG A 22 11.76 -2.73 -9.58
CA ARG A 22 13.09 -3.19 -10.01
C ARG A 22 13.10 -4.71 -10.21
N THR A 23 12.69 -5.45 -9.19
CA THR A 23 12.74 -6.92 -9.24
C THR A 23 11.79 -7.51 -10.28
N LEU A 24 10.62 -6.87 -10.50
CA LEU A 24 9.71 -7.27 -11.57
C LEU A 24 10.31 -7.01 -12.95
N ALA A 25 10.94 -5.85 -13.15
CA ALA A 25 11.62 -5.56 -14.40
C ALA A 25 12.72 -6.59 -14.71
N GLU A 26 13.55 -6.94 -13.71
CA GLU A 26 14.57 -7.97 -13.82
C GLU A 26 13.98 -9.34 -14.21
N ALA A 27 12.88 -9.75 -13.58
CA ALA A 27 12.18 -11.00 -13.90
C ALA A 27 11.60 -11.01 -15.33
N LEU A 28 11.02 -9.89 -15.76
CA LEU A 28 10.47 -9.72 -17.10
C LEU A 28 11.57 -9.69 -18.16
N GLN A 29 12.69 -9.02 -17.89
CA GLN A 29 13.88 -9.02 -18.78
C GLN A 29 14.45 -10.43 -18.94
N ALA A 30 14.54 -11.21 -17.86
CA ALA A 30 14.98 -12.60 -17.92
C ALA A 30 14.03 -13.48 -18.76
N ALA A 31 12.76 -13.10 -18.86
CA ALA A 31 11.75 -13.72 -19.71
C ALA A 31 11.70 -13.15 -21.16
N GLY A 32 12.64 -12.25 -21.52
CA GLY A 32 12.77 -11.69 -22.87
C GLY A 32 11.96 -10.42 -23.13
N ILE A 33 11.38 -9.81 -22.09
CA ILE A 33 10.61 -8.56 -22.21
C ILE A 33 11.54 -7.38 -21.93
N ALA A 34 11.67 -6.47 -22.90
CA ALA A 34 12.46 -5.25 -22.73
C ALA A 34 11.66 -4.19 -21.96
N ILE A 35 11.91 -4.09 -20.66
CA ILE A 35 11.28 -3.11 -19.77
C ILE A 35 12.33 -2.62 -18.74
N THR A 36 12.37 -1.31 -18.45
CA THR A 36 13.25 -0.76 -17.40
C THR A 36 12.54 -0.75 -16.04
N PRO A 37 13.30 -0.63 -14.92
CA PRO A 37 12.68 -0.45 -13.60
C PRO A 37 11.75 0.75 -13.52
N GLU A 38 12.11 1.88 -14.13
CA GLU A 38 11.30 3.10 -14.18
C GLU A 38 10.01 2.90 -14.98
N GLU A 39 10.10 2.17 -16.07
CA GLU A 39 8.93 1.81 -16.89
C GLU A 39 8.02 0.83 -16.15
N SER A 40 8.60 -0.18 -15.50
CA SER A 40 7.90 -1.12 -14.62
C SER A 40 7.16 -0.37 -13.52
N HIS A 41 7.81 0.58 -12.85
CA HIS A 41 7.20 1.42 -11.82
C HIS A 41 6.00 2.21 -12.40
N ARG A 42 6.20 2.90 -13.50
CA ARG A 42 5.13 3.71 -14.14
C ARG A 42 3.93 2.88 -14.57
N VAL A 43 4.15 1.66 -15.08
CA VAL A 43 3.10 0.82 -15.68
C VAL A 43 2.37 -0.01 -14.63
N PHE A 44 3.07 -0.55 -13.63
CA PHE A 44 2.53 -1.57 -12.74
C PHE A 44 2.19 -1.09 -11.34
N THR A 45 2.83 -0.01 -10.85
CA THR A 45 2.58 0.49 -9.48
C THR A 45 1.12 0.86 -9.27
N GLY A 46 0.57 0.44 -8.13
CA GLY A 46 -0.82 0.68 -7.75
C GLY A 46 -1.83 -0.29 -8.40
N LYS A 47 -1.38 -1.24 -9.22
CA LYS A 47 -2.25 -2.27 -9.79
C LYS A 47 -2.23 -3.54 -8.93
N SER A 48 -3.32 -4.29 -8.99
CA SER A 48 -3.36 -5.62 -8.37
C SER A 48 -2.46 -6.61 -9.14
N GLU A 49 -1.91 -7.60 -8.43
CA GLU A 49 -1.09 -8.63 -9.09
C GLU A 49 -1.86 -9.35 -10.24
N PRO A 50 -3.14 -9.71 -10.11
CA PRO A 50 -3.91 -10.25 -11.25
C PRO A 50 -3.94 -9.32 -12.47
N ASP A 51 -4.06 -8.01 -12.26
CA ASP A 51 -4.04 -7.04 -13.36
C ASP A 51 -2.65 -6.93 -13.99
N ILE A 52 -1.59 -6.94 -13.18
CA ILE A 52 -0.21 -6.95 -13.69
C ILE A 52 0.04 -8.20 -14.53
N ARG A 53 -0.35 -9.38 -14.05
CA ARG A 53 -0.24 -10.66 -14.78
C ARG A 53 -0.96 -10.61 -16.12
N ARG A 54 -2.20 -10.09 -16.13
CA ARG A 54 -2.98 -9.90 -17.35
C ARG A 54 -2.27 -8.97 -18.34
N LEU A 55 -1.79 -7.82 -17.87
CA LEU A 55 -1.03 -6.88 -18.70
C LEU A 55 0.24 -7.52 -19.27
N CYS A 56 0.98 -8.28 -18.49
CA CYS A 56 2.17 -8.99 -18.95
C CYS A 56 1.84 -10.00 -20.05
N ALA A 57 0.74 -10.74 -19.93
CA ALA A 57 0.30 -11.70 -20.95
C ALA A 57 -0.19 -11.01 -22.22
N GLU A 58 -1.12 -10.05 -22.07
CA GLU A 58 -1.84 -9.48 -23.20
C GLU A 58 -1.04 -8.39 -23.96
N HIS A 59 -0.31 -7.56 -23.21
CA HIS A 59 0.37 -6.40 -23.79
C HIS A 59 1.86 -6.64 -24.07
N TYR A 60 2.51 -7.45 -23.25
CA TYR A 60 3.94 -7.78 -23.42
C TYR A 60 4.19 -9.18 -23.98
N GLY A 61 3.14 -9.99 -24.21
CA GLY A 61 3.24 -11.31 -24.81
C GLY A 61 3.93 -12.36 -23.91
N LEU A 62 3.89 -12.18 -22.59
CA LEU A 62 4.50 -13.15 -21.66
C LEU A 62 3.71 -14.47 -21.66
N GLU A 63 4.32 -15.55 -22.13
CA GLU A 63 3.66 -16.86 -22.25
C GLU A 63 3.59 -17.63 -20.91
N ASN A 64 4.66 -17.59 -20.10
CA ASN A 64 4.79 -18.37 -18.86
C ASN A 64 4.57 -17.51 -17.62
N VAL A 65 3.45 -16.76 -17.57
CA VAL A 65 3.15 -15.78 -16.50
C VAL A 65 3.31 -16.38 -15.10
N ASP A 66 2.72 -17.56 -14.84
CA ASP A 66 2.75 -18.17 -13.51
C ASP A 66 4.15 -18.53 -13.03
N ALA A 67 5.00 -19.05 -13.91
CA ALA A 67 6.36 -19.41 -13.57
C ALA A 67 7.23 -18.16 -13.32
N VAL A 68 7.07 -17.11 -14.13
CA VAL A 68 7.81 -15.85 -13.96
C VAL A 68 7.42 -15.18 -12.65
N PHE A 69 6.14 -15.10 -12.33
CA PHE A 69 5.68 -14.47 -11.09
C PHE A 69 6.00 -15.30 -9.84
N ALA A 70 6.00 -16.63 -9.92
CA ALA A 70 6.46 -17.46 -8.81
C ALA A 70 7.94 -17.20 -8.51
N GLY A 71 8.81 -17.19 -9.52
CA GLY A 71 10.22 -16.86 -9.36
C GLY A 71 10.46 -15.40 -8.91
N TRP A 72 9.64 -14.46 -9.39
CA TRP A 72 9.71 -13.07 -8.97
C TRP A 72 9.41 -12.89 -7.47
N HIS A 73 8.42 -13.60 -6.93
CA HIS A 73 8.11 -13.50 -5.50
C HIS A 73 9.31 -13.87 -4.61
N ASP A 74 10.06 -14.91 -4.97
CA ASP A 74 11.25 -15.31 -4.21
C ASP A 74 12.33 -14.20 -4.24
N VAL A 75 12.55 -13.61 -5.41
CA VAL A 75 13.52 -12.49 -5.58
C VAL A 75 13.05 -11.25 -4.83
N LEU A 76 11.76 -10.91 -4.92
CA LEU A 76 11.17 -9.76 -4.24
C LEU A 76 11.29 -9.89 -2.72
N TYR A 77 10.94 -11.06 -2.16
CA TYR A 77 11.01 -11.27 -0.70
C TYR A 77 12.45 -11.28 -0.20
N ALA A 78 13.39 -11.81 -0.98
CA ALA A 78 14.81 -11.70 -0.66
C ALA A 78 15.31 -10.24 -0.73
N ALA A 79 14.78 -9.42 -1.64
CA ALA A 79 15.07 -7.98 -1.70
C ALA A 79 14.47 -7.25 -0.48
N PHE A 80 13.25 -7.56 -0.08
CA PHE A 80 12.65 -7.01 1.13
C PHE A 80 13.49 -7.31 2.39
N GLU A 81 14.01 -8.52 2.51
CA GLU A 81 14.84 -8.90 3.66
C GLU A 81 16.13 -8.06 3.76
N ARG A 82 16.71 -7.68 2.63
CA ARG A 82 17.99 -6.95 2.58
C ARG A 82 17.86 -5.44 2.56
N GLU A 83 16.82 -4.91 1.93
CA GLU A 83 16.81 -3.52 1.48
C GLU A 83 15.57 -2.73 1.93
N LEU A 84 14.46 -3.42 2.29
CA LEU A 84 13.21 -2.73 2.61
C LEU A 84 13.35 -1.83 3.84
N GLN A 85 12.88 -0.60 3.70
CA GLN A 85 12.83 0.38 4.78
C GLN A 85 11.39 0.85 5.02
N PRO A 86 11.07 1.31 6.24
CA PRO A 86 9.88 2.13 6.44
C PRO A 86 9.91 3.36 5.53
N MET A 87 8.74 3.86 5.14
CA MET A 87 8.65 5.19 4.53
C MET A 87 9.26 6.24 5.48
N PRO A 88 10.03 7.21 4.95
CA PRO A 88 10.70 8.21 5.78
C PRO A 88 9.75 8.92 6.76
N GLY A 89 10.08 8.92 8.05
CA GLY A 89 9.32 9.54 9.14
C GLY A 89 8.07 8.76 9.60
N MET A 90 7.75 7.63 8.97
CA MET A 90 6.53 6.87 9.31
C MET A 90 6.64 6.15 10.64
N PHE A 91 7.85 5.70 11.00
CA PHE A 91 8.06 5.06 12.31
C PHE A 91 7.79 6.05 13.45
N GLU A 92 8.27 7.29 13.33
CA GLU A 92 8.08 8.36 14.31
C GLU A 92 6.59 8.69 14.44
N ILE A 93 5.89 8.89 13.33
CA ILE A 93 4.45 9.16 13.32
C ILE A 93 3.67 8.06 14.02
N VAL A 94 3.87 6.81 13.61
CA VAL A 94 3.11 5.66 14.12
C VAL A 94 3.42 5.40 15.60
N SER A 95 4.68 5.58 16.04
CA SER A 95 5.08 5.39 17.44
C SER A 95 4.49 6.45 18.39
N GLN A 96 4.31 7.67 17.90
CA GLN A 96 3.76 8.78 18.71
C GLN A 96 2.22 8.78 18.76
N LEU A 97 1.55 8.11 17.82
CA LEU A 97 0.08 8.03 17.80
C LEU A 97 -0.45 7.31 19.05
N GLN A 98 -1.20 8.03 19.85
CA GLN A 98 -1.91 7.49 21.03
C GLN A 98 -3.29 6.90 20.66
N THR A 99 -3.81 7.27 19.49
CA THR A 99 -5.09 6.78 18.94
C THR A 99 -4.95 5.32 18.51
N ALA A 100 -6.04 4.56 18.55
CA ALA A 100 -6.08 3.22 17.99
C ALA A 100 -5.63 3.24 16.52
N LYS A 101 -4.85 2.23 16.14
CA LYS A 101 -4.29 2.15 14.79
C LYS A 101 -4.26 0.73 14.29
N CYS A 102 -4.41 0.56 12.98
CA CYS A 102 -4.32 -0.75 12.31
C CYS A 102 -3.82 -0.61 10.89
N VAL A 103 -3.47 -1.74 10.30
CA VAL A 103 -3.10 -1.85 8.87
C VAL A 103 -4.26 -2.49 8.11
N ALA A 104 -4.58 -1.94 6.93
CA ALA A 104 -5.56 -2.50 5.99
C ALA A 104 -4.96 -2.54 4.58
N SER A 105 -4.46 -3.68 4.15
CA SER A 105 -3.76 -3.83 2.87
C SER A 105 -4.43 -4.83 1.93
N ASN A 106 -4.37 -4.54 0.63
CA ASN A 106 -4.77 -5.49 -0.42
C ASN A 106 -3.74 -6.61 -0.62
N SER A 107 -2.59 -6.53 0.01
CA SER A 107 -1.57 -7.57 -0.01
C SER A 107 -1.99 -8.80 0.81
N ARG A 108 -1.57 -9.98 0.36
CA ARG A 108 -1.76 -11.24 1.09
C ARG A 108 -0.97 -11.23 2.40
N LEU A 109 -1.44 -11.97 3.40
CA LEU A 109 -0.79 -12.00 4.72
C LEU A 109 0.66 -12.48 4.66
N VAL A 110 0.97 -13.42 3.76
CA VAL A 110 2.36 -13.88 3.53
C VAL A 110 3.26 -12.74 3.06
N ARG A 111 2.77 -11.89 2.16
CA ARG A 111 3.51 -10.70 1.69
C ARG A 111 3.68 -9.68 2.81
N LEU A 112 2.63 -9.39 3.59
CA LEU A 112 2.72 -8.47 4.73
C LEU A 112 3.75 -8.91 5.77
N ARG A 113 3.86 -10.22 6.01
CA ARG A 113 4.90 -10.77 6.90
C ARG A 113 6.30 -10.67 6.30
N ALA A 114 6.43 -10.86 4.99
CA ALA A 114 7.71 -10.77 4.30
C ALA A 114 8.18 -9.32 4.11
N SER A 115 7.28 -8.33 4.14
CA SER A 115 7.56 -6.91 3.99
C SER A 115 7.47 -6.17 5.32
N LEU A 116 6.30 -5.68 5.71
CA LEU A 116 6.09 -4.93 6.97
C LEU A 116 6.64 -5.68 8.19
N GLY A 117 6.51 -7.02 8.21
CA GLY A 117 7.03 -7.89 9.28
C GLY A 117 8.56 -7.87 9.44
N ARG A 118 9.31 -7.27 8.51
CA ARG A 118 10.76 -7.06 8.58
C ARG A 118 11.14 -5.67 9.10
N THR A 119 10.16 -4.83 9.35
CA THR A 119 10.37 -3.46 9.84
C THR A 119 9.95 -3.32 11.31
N PRO A 120 10.49 -2.35 12.04
CA PRO A 120 10.06 -2.08 13.41
C PRO A 120 8.60 -1.61 13.53
N LEU A 121 7.96 -1.27 12.41
CA LEU A 121 6.55 -0.88 12.38
C LEU A 121 5.61 -2.03 12.74
N TRP A 122 5.98 -3.27 12.43
CA TRP A 122 5.13 -4.45 12.68
C TRP A 122 4.63 -4.52 14.14
N ASP A 123 5.54 -4.34 15.09
CA ASP A 123 5.22 -4.46 16.51
C ASP A 123 4.33 -3.31 17.01
N LEU A 124 4.35 -2.14 16.33
CA LEU A 124 3.53 -0.99 16.69
C LEU A 124 2.04 -1.19 16.37
N PHE A 125 1.71 -2.11 15.46
CA PHE A 125 0.33 -2.46 15.12
C PHE A 125 -0.18 -3.70 15.88
N ALA A 126 0.70 -4.42 16.59
CA ALA A 126 0.40 -5.64 17.33
C ALA A 126 -0.34 -6.68 16.46
N SER A 127 -1.57 -7.07 16.86
CA SER A 127 -2.40 -8.03 16.12
C SER A 127 -3.37 -7.37 15.11
N HIS A 128 -3.31 -6.05 14.96
CA HIS A 128 -4.27 -5.28 14.14
C HIS A 128 -3.75 -5.05 12.72
N ILE A 129 -3.42 -6.15 12.02
CA ILE A 129 -2.97 -6.15 10.63
C ILE A 129 -3.96 -6.98 9.82
N TYR A 130 -4.68 -6.30 8.94
CA TYR A 130 -5.77 -6.87 8.15
C TYR A 130 -5.39 -6.94 6.67
N SER A 131 -5.61 -8.11 6.08
CA SER A 131 -5.31 -8.45 4.69
C SER A 131 -6.60 -8.57 3.88
N ALA A 132 -6.53 -8.34 2.59
CA ALA A 132 -7.61 -8.60 1.64
C ALA A 132 -8.16 -10.04 1.72
N GLU A 133 -7.34 -10.99 2.16
CA GLU A 133 -7.76 -12.40 2.33
C GLU A 133 -8.82 -12.59 3.44
N MET A 134 -9.06 -11.59 4.29
CA MET A 134 -10.02 -11.65 5.40
C MET A 134 -11.44 -11.21 5.01
N VAL A 135 -11.63 -10.74 3.77
CA VAL A 135 -12.92 -10.20 3.30
C VAL A 135 -13.27 -10.73 1.91
N ALA A 136 -14.55 -10.67 1.56
CA ALA A 136 -15.02 -11.11 0.25
C ALA A 136 -14.62 -10.15 -0.88
N ARG A 137 -14.59 -8.85 -0.60
CA ARG A 137 -14.28 -7.81 -1.59
C ARG A 137 -13.21 -6.87 -1.01
N PRO A 138 -11.98 -6.91 -1.53
CA PRO A 138 -10.91 -6.00 -1.11
C PRO A 138 -11.15 -4.57 -1.60
N LYS A 139 -10.25 -3.63 -1.21
CA LYS A 139 -10.27 -2.26 -1.74
C LYS A 139 -10.29 -2.30 -3.29
N PRO A 140 -11.17 -1.56 -3.98
CA PRO A 140 -11.89 -0.35 -3.54
C PRO A 140 -13.24 -0.60 -2.84
N ALA A 141 -13.68 -1.85 -2.62
CA ALA A 141 -14.87 -2.09 -1.80
C ALA A 141 -14.61 -1.71 -0.33
N PRO A 142 -15.64 -1.32 0.43
CA PRO A 142 -15.48 -0.88 1.82
C PRO A 142 -15.23 -2.01 2.81
N ASP A 143 -15.38 -3.26 2.41
CA ASP A 143 -15.48 -4.43 3.29
C ASP A 143 -14.27 -4.56 4.22
N LEU A 144 -13.04 -4.34 3.72
CA LEU A 144 -11.82 -4.44 4.52
C LEU A 144 -11.76 -3.35 5.61
N LEU A 145 -12.12 -2.12 5.27
CA LEU A 145 -12.10 -1.01 6.22
C LEU A 145 -13.21 -1.13 7.27
N LEU A 146 -14.40 -1.60 6.86
CA LEU A 146 -15.50 -1.90 7.78
C LEU A 146 -15.13 -3.06 8.70
N HIS A 147 -14.40 -4.06 8.22
CA HIS A 147 -13.86 -5.14 9.04
C HIS A 147 -12.87 -4.62 10.09
N CYS A 148 -11.96 -3.70 9.72
CA CYS A 148 -11.06 -3.05 10.68
C CYS A 148 -11.82 -2.32 11.78
N ALA A 149 -12.76 -1.47 11.41
CA ALA A 149 -13.58 -0.69 12.35
C ALA A 149 -14.37 -1.61 13.30
N SER A 150 -15.03 -2.63 12.74
CA SER A 150 -15.81 -3.61 13.54
C SER A 150 -14.93 -4.42 14.49
N SER A 151 -13.74 -4.85 14.05
CA SER A 151 -12.81 -5.63 14.87
C SER A 151 -12.29 -4.86 16.09
N LEU A 152 -12.25 -3.53 15.99
CA LEU A 152 -11.82 -2.63 17.06
C LEU A 152 -13.00 -1.96 17.81
N GLY A 153 -14.24 -2.26 17.41
CA GLY A 153 -15.45 -1.71 18.04
C GLY A 153 -15.63 -0.20 17.85
N ILE A 154 -15.08 0.36 16.76
CA ILE A 154 -15.11 1.80 16.47
C ILE A 154 -16.07 2.06 15.29
N SER A 155 -16.85 3.14 15.38
CA SER A 155 -17.75 3.56 14.30
C SER A 155 -16.93 3.96 13.06
N PRO A 156 -17.34 3.57 11.83
CA PRO A 156 -16.67 4.02 10.61
C PRO A 156 -16.52 5.54 10.49
N HIS A 157 -17.51 6.29 10.97
CA HIS A 157 -17.46 7.76 10.98
C HIS A 157 -16.31 8.31 11.84
N ASP A 158 -15.89 7.57 12.86
CA ASP A 158 -14.79 7.96 13.75
C ASP A 158 -13.44 7.39 13.31
N CYS A 159 -13.37 6.83 12.10
CA CYS A 159 -12.16 6.31 11.49
C CYS A 159 -11.58 7.25 10.42
N ALA A 160 -10.26 7.20 10.24
CA ALA A 160 -9.59 7.76 9.08
C ALA A 160 -8.76 6.68 8.37
N MET A 161 -8.76 6.67 7.04
CA MET A 161 -7.90 5.83 6.20
C MET A 161 -6.83 6.69 5.54
N ILE A 162 -5.58 6.24 5.61
CA ILE A 162 -4.43 6.82 4.93
C ILE A 162 -3.99 5.85 3.84
N ASP A 163 -4.03 6.30 2.58
CA ASP A 163 -3.72 5.45 1.43
C ASP A 163 -3.09 6.28 0.30
N ASP A 164 -2.15 5.72 -0.44
CA ASP A 164 -1.49 6.36 -1.58
C ASP A 164 -2.22 6.08 -2.90
N SER A 165 -3.24 5.22 -2.91
CA SER A 165 -3.93 4.76 -4.11
C SER A 165 -5.37 5.27 -4.23
N PRO A 166 -5.88 5.53 -5.45
CA PRO A 166 -7.28 5.82 -5.69
C PRO A 166 -8.23 4.73 -5.16
N HIS A 167 -7.79 3.46 -5.17
CA HIS A 167 -8.60 2.35 -4.67
C HIS A 167 -8.82 2.41 -3.15
N GLY A 168 -7.78 2.77 -2.39
CA GLY A 168 -7.91 2.94 -0.94
C GLY A 168 -8.76 4.15 -0.58
N ILE A 169 -8.59 5.26 -1.29
CA ILE A 169 -9.41 6.45 -1.12
C ILE A 169 -10.88 6.16 -1.42
N ALA A 170 -11.18 5.49 -2.53
CA ALA A 170 -12.55 5.10 -2.86
C ALA A 170 -13.15 4.14 -1.82
N SER A 171 -12.36 3.21 -1.28
CA SER A 171 -12.77 2.32 -0.20
C SER A 171 -13.15 3.08 1.07
N ALA A 172 -12.34 4.09 1.45
CA ALA A 172 -12.63 4.94 2.62
C ALA A 172 -13.91 5.74 2.43
N GLN A 173 -14.13 6.33 1.26
CA GLN A 173 -15.37 7.04 0.92
C GLN A 173 -16.59 6.10 1.01
N ALA A 174 -16.49 4.91 0.41
CA ALA A 174 -17.57 3.92 0.45
C ALA A 174 -17.84 3.39 1.87
N ALA A 175 -16.85 3.40 2.76
CA ALA A 175 -17.01 3.03 4.17
C ALA A 175 -17.53 4.17 5.05
N GLY A 176 -17.67 5.40 4.54
CA GLY A 176 -18.05 6.58 5.31
C GLY A 176 -16.95 7.07 6.27
N MET A 177 -15.69 6.80 5.94
CA MET A 177 -14.51 7.19 6.72
C MET A 177 -13.86 8.48 6.17
N LEU A 178 -13.06 9.15 6.99
CA LEU A 178 -12.20 10.23 6.51
C LEU A 178 -11.11 9.64 5.62
N ALA A 179 -11.07 10.05 4.35
CA ALA A 179 -10.04 9.63 3.40
C ALA A 179 -8.90 10.65 3.39
N ILE A 180 -7.69 10.21 3.70
CA ILE A 180 -6.45 10.99 3.67
C ILE A 180 -5.54 10.37 2.62
N GLY A 181 -5.27 11.09 1.54
CA GLY A 181 -4.31 10.70 0.54
C GLY A 181 -2.87 10.91 1.03
N PHE A 182 -2.00 9.96 0.79
CA PHE A 182 -0.57 10.09 1.03
C PHE A 182 0.19 10.09 -0.30
N VAL A 183 1.13 11.01 -0.47
CA VAL A 183 1.99 11.09 -1.66
C VAL A 183 3.44 11.05 -1.20
N ASP A 184 4.19 10.05 -1.67
CA ASP A 184 5.65 10.06 -1.51
C ASP A 184 6.23 11.21 -2.35
N PRO A 185 7.04 12.11 -1.76
CA PRO A 185 7.71 13.18 -2.50
C PRO A 185 8.62 12.70 -3.65
N ASN A 186 9.07 11.44 -3.58
CA ASN A 186 9.92 10.81 -4.59
C ASN A 186 9.15 10.00 -5.62
N ASP A 187 7.81 9.92 -5.54
CA ASP A 187 7.00 9.20 -6.53
C ASP A 187 7.15 9.85 -7.92
N PRO A 188 7.70 9.15 -8.92
CA PRO A 188 7.93 9.72 -10.25
C PRO A 188 6.63 9.90 -11.07
N ARG A 189 5.51 9.38 -10.60
CA ARG A 189 4.22 9.50 -11.29
C ARG A 189 3.68 10.91 -11.14
N PRO A 190 3.25 11.58 -12.23
CA PRO A 190 2.76 12.94 -12.15
C PRO A 190 1.37 13.02 -11.51
N ASN A 191 1.04 14.20 -11.00
CA ASN A 191 -0.32 14.58 -10.56
C ASN A 191 -0.93 13.65 -9.48
N ARG A 192 -0.08 13.09 -8.58
CA ARG A 192 -0.55 12.16 -7.54
C ARG A 192 -1.58 12.81 -6.61
N SER A 193 -1.31 14.03 -6.17
CA SER A 193 -2.24 14.76 -5.28
C SER A 193 -3.60 14.99 -5.94
N GLU A 194 -3.62 15.39 -7.20
CA GLU A 194 -4.86 15.61 -7.97
C GLU A 194 -5.61 14.29 -8.14
N CYS A 195 -4.91 13.22 -8.51
CA CYS A 195 -5.49 11.89 -8.68
C CYS A 195 -6.18 11.38 -7.40
N LEU A 196 -5.57 11.59 -6.22
CA LEU A 196 -6.17 11.21 -4.95
C LEU A 196 -7.36 12.11 -4.57
N LYS A 197 -7.29 13.41 -4.87
CA LYS A 197 -8.43 14.32 -4.67
C LYS A 197 -9.62 13.96 -5.57
N GLU A 198 -9.37 13.62 -6.83
CA GLU A 198 -10.40 13.15 -7.77
C GLU A 198 -11.04 11.83 -7.31
N ALA A 199 -10.26 10.95 -6.67
CA ALA A 199 -10.77 9.73 -6.05
C ALA A 199 -11.58 9.98 -4.77
N GLY A 200 -11.61 11.22 -4.24
CA GLY A 200 -12.40 11.63 -3.09
C GLY A 200 -11.60 11.84 -1.80
N ALA A 201 -10.26 11.95 -1.85
CA ALA A 201 -9.49 12.28 -0.66
C ALA A 201 -9.91 13.64 -0.10
N SER A 202 -10.30 13.65 1.18
CA SER A 202 -10.70 14.88 1.89
C SER A 202 -9.49 15.74 2.24
N LEU A 203 -8.35 15.10 2.46
CA LEU A 203 -7.05 15.73 2.73
C LEU A 203 -6.00 14.95 1.92
N VAL A 204 -4.92 15.63 1.54
CA VAL A 204 -3.75 15.00 0.93
C VAL A 204 -2.50 15.51 1.64
N ALA A 205 -1.63 14.60 2.04
CA ALA A 205 -0.32 14.87 2.62
C ALA A 205 0.78 14.48 1.65
N THR A 206 1.72 15.37 1.37
CA THR A 206 2.94 15.08 0.62
C THR A 206 4.10 14.89 1.61
N GLY A 207 4.48 13.64 1.80
CA GLY A 207 5.50 13.25 2.77
C GLY A 207 5.02 13.23 4.22
N SER A 208 5.90 12.71 5.08
CA SER A 208 5.61 12.47 6.50
C SER A 208 5.35 13.75 7.30
N ALA A 209 6.03 14.85 6.98
CA ALA A 209 5.85 16.12 7.71
C ALA A 209 4.42 16.68 7.61
N GLU A 210 3.82 16.66 6.40
CA GLU A 210 2.43 17.09 6.24
C GLU A 210 1.46 16.10 6.88
N LEU A 211 1.76 14.80 6.80
CA LEU A 211 0.94 13.79 7.46
C LEU A 211 0.97 13.94 8.98
N ALA A 212 2.14 14.17 9.58
CA ALA A 212 2.29 14.43 11.01
C ALA A 212 1.44 15.64 11.46
N ALA A 213 1.47 16.73 10.70
CA ALA A 213 0.65 17.92 10.96
C ALA A 213 -0.85 17.61 10.91
N ILE A 214 -1.32 16.81 9.94
CA ILE A 214 -2.72 16.39 9.82
C ILE A 214 -3.12 15.53 11.04
N LEU A 215 -2.26 14.60 11.44
CA LEU A 215 -2.49 13.69 12.55
C LEU A 215 -2.21 14.33 13.93
N LYS A 216 -1.64 15.53 13.98
CA LYS A 216 -1.26 16.27 15.17
C LYS A 216 -0.30 15.48 16.07
N VAL A 217 0.72 14.89 15.45
CA VAL A 217 1.89 14.30 16.11
C VAL A 217 3.11 15.16 15.84
N ASP A 218 4.04 15.23 16.80
CA ASP A 218 5.24 16.09 16.75
C ASP A 218 6.44 15.39 16.09
#